data_1d491d249fa45f34ff4d8c7df938fc8f
#
_entry.id   1d491d249fa45f34ff4d8c7df938fc8f
#
_cell.length_a   1.000
_cell.length_b   1.000
_cell.length_c   1.000
_cell.angle_alpha   90.00
_cell.angle_beta   90.00
_cell.angle_gamma   90.00
#
_symmetry.space_group_name_H-M   'P 1'
#
loop_
_entity.id
_entity.type
_entity.pdbx_description
1 polymer ?
#
loop_
_entity_poly.entity_id
_entity_poly.type
_entity_poly.pdbx_seq_one_letter_code
_entity_poly.pdbx_strand_id
1 'polypeptide(L)'
;MTVYFYGRNSDSESFEKGSSIETQLSKCKSYANIKDLKIDVEITEQVSGTTNFERREKGSELLSLLKKGDHIICSHLDRFSRNTLNLLTLVEKFKKQKVSLHFVDIGSEVTGTDAMGSVFFKLLSVFAEFYAKQVSEKSKATKQRMIKENKYTGGFRPKFGYDVDDNGYLVPCEKEQSIIRLMKILTDYF
;
A
#
# COMPACT_ATOMS: atom_id res chain seq x y z
N MET A 1 18.05 -18.12 12.94
CA MET A 1 17.88 -16.66 13.09
C MET A 1 18.90 -16.00 12.18
N THR A 2 18.43 -15.35 11.14
CA THR A 2 19.28 -14.64 10.17
C THR A 2 18.91 -13.16 10.22
N VAL A 3 19.88 -12.26 10.18
CA VAL A 3 19.69 -10.82 10.22
C VAL A 3 20.00 -10.23 8.84
N TYR A 4 18.97 -9.70 8.21
CA TYR A 4 19.04 -9.08 6.89
C TYR A 4 19.14 -7.57 7.01
N PHE A 5 20.10 -6.96 6.33
CA PHE A 5 20.06 -5.54 6.00
C PHE A 5 19.31 -5.36 4.69
N TYR A 6 18.38 -4.42 4.67
CA TYR A 6 17.74 -3.98 3.44
C TYR A 6 18.01 -2.50 3.20
N GLY A 7 18.62 -2.20 2.05
CA GLY A 7 18.94 -0.85 1.61
C GLY A 7 18.35 -0.55 0.22
N ARG A 8 17.90 0.70 0.00
CA ARG A 8 17.34 1.15 -1.27
C ARG A 8 17.83 2.55 -1.65
N ASN A 9 18.18 2.70 -2.92
CA ASN A 9 18.36 4.00 -3.56
C ASN A 9 17.43 4.16 -4.75
N SER A 10 17.13 5.40 -5.14
CA SER A 10 16.55 5.74 -6.43
C SER A 10 17.54 6.59 -7.23
N ASP A 11 17.39 6.66 -8.55
CA ASP A 11 18.26 7.45 -9.43
C ASP A 11 18.32 8.93 -9.03
N SER A 12 17.22 9.48 -8.52
CA SER A 12 17.14 10.87 -8.04
C SER A 12 17.80 11.11 -6.67
N GLU A 13 17.98 10.07 -5.86
CA GLU A 13 18.51 10.17 -4.50
C GLU A 13 20.02 9.92 -4.41
N SER A 14 20.65 9.49 -5.50
CA SER A 14 22.11 9.21 -5.56
C SER A 14 22.96 10.43 -5.26
N PHE A 15 22.41 11.65 -5.39
CA PHE A 15 23.10 12.93 -5.16
C PHE A 15 22.90 13.53 -3.76
N GLU A 16 22.00 12.98 -2.94
CA GLU A 16 21.79 13.49 -1.58
C GLU A 16 22.83 12.93 -0.60
N LYS A 17 23.51 13.84 0.11
CA LYS A 17 24.46 13.47 1.19
C LYS A 17 23.75 12.64 2.25
N GLY A 18 24.24 11.40 2.48
CA GLY A 18 23.70 10.49 3.50
C GLY A 18 22.65 9.48 3.02
N SER A 19 22.27 9.50 1.72
CA SER A 19 21.35 8.53 1.12
C SER A 19 22.06 7.31 0.53
N SER A 20 23.40 7.30 0.46
CA SER A 20 24.16 6.18 -0.11
C SER A 20 23.90 4.86 0.64
N ILE A 21 23.96 3.75 -0.09
CA ILE A 21 23.80 2.40 0.50
C ILE A 21 24.83 2.16 1.63
N GLU A 22 26.06 2.63 1.46
CA GLU A 22 27.13 2.52 2.47
C GLU A 22 26.76 3.24 3.77
N THR A 23 26.19 4.44 3.67
CA THR A 23 25.72 5.20 4.85
C THR A 23 24.56 4.49 5.53
N GLN A 24 23.60 3.95 4.75
CA GLN A 24 22.48 3.17 5.28
C GLN A 24 23.00 1.94 6.02
N LEU A 25 23.92 1.19 5.40
CA LEU A 25 24.53 -0.01 5.98
C LEU A 25 25.29 0.31 7.27
N SER A 26 26.12 1.36 7.27
CA SER A 26 26.87 1.80 8.46
C SER A 26 25.95 2.10 9.64
N LYS A 27 24.85 2.84 9.42
CA LYS A 27 23.84 3.10 10.45
C LYS A 27 23.17 1.81 10.96
N CYS A 28 22.83 0.90 10.04
CA CYS A 28 22.22 -0.38 10.41
C CYS A 28 23.19 -1.30 11.18
N LYS A 29 24.48 -1.31 10.83
CA LYS A 29 25.52 -2.04 11.59
C LYS A 29 25.68 -1.50 13.01
N SER A 30 25.69 -0.18 13.17
CA SER A 30 25.75 0.46 14.50
C SER A 30 24.54 0.12 15.35
N TYR A 31 23.33 0.17 14.75
CA TYR A 31 22.08 -0.21 15.43
C TYR A 31 22.07 -1.71 15.80
N ALA A 32 22.48 -2.57 14.88
CA ALA A 32 22.57 -4.03 15.12
C ALA A 32 23.46 -4.32 16.32
N ASN A 33 24.65 -3.69 16.40
CA ASN A 33 25.55 -3.85 17.53
C ASN A 33 24.92 -3.43 18.88
N ILE A 34 24.13 -2.35 18.91
CA ILE A 34 23.42 -1.92 20.13
C ILE A 34 22.37 -2.96 20.58
N LYS A 35 21.83 -3.73 19.63
CA LYS A 35 20.81 -4.75 19.87
C LYS A 35 21.40 -6.17 20.00
N ASP A 36 22.70 -6.32 20.10
CA ASP A 36 23.43 -7.60 20.10
C ASP A 36 23.10 -8.49 18.88
N LEU A 37 22.84 -7.84 17.74
CA LEU A 37 22.58 -8.49 16.45
C LEU A 37 23.79 -8.31 15.52
N LYS A 38 23.99 -9.30 14.62
CA LYS A 38 24.99 -9.21 13.55
C LYS A 38 24.29 -9.36 12.21
N ILE A 39 24.54 -8.42 11.29
CA ILE A 39 24.00 -8.52 9.92
C ILE A 39 24.72 -9.66 9.21
N ASP A 40 23.95 -10.64 8.74
CA ASP A 40 24.44 -11.83 8.05
C ASP A 40 24.33 -11.67 6.53
N VAL A 41 23.25 -11.01 6.05
CA VAL A 41 22.96 -10.86 4.62
C VAL A 41 22.64 -9.40 4.31
N GLU A 42 23.28 -8.88 3.26
CA GLU A 42 23.05 -7.52 2.77
C GLU A 42 22.24 -7.59 1.47
N ILE A 43 21.06 -7.00 1.45
CA ILE A 43 20.17 -6.93 0.29
C ILE A 43 19.99 -5.46 -0.08
N THR A 44 20.36 -5.11 -1.30
CA THR A 44 20.28 -3.73 -1.80
C THR A 44 19.65 -3.70 -3.18
N GLU A 45 18.91 -2.64 -3.47
CA GLU A 45 18.32 -2.42 -4.79
C GLU A 45 18.24 -0.94 -5.17
N GLN A 46 18.18 -0.71 -6.47
CA GLN A 46 17.98 0.61 -7.05
C GLN A 46 16.59 0.65 -7.71
N VAL A 47 15.61 1.18 -7.00
CA VAL A 47 14.21 1.22 -7.45
C VAL A 47 13.47 2.37 -6.77
N SER A 48 12.42 2.88 -7.43
CA SER A 48 11.57 3.92 -6.84
C SER A 48 10.88 3.45 -5.55
N GLY A 49 10.88 4.31 -4.53
CA GLY A 49 10.18 4.05 -3.26
C GLY A 49 8.66 3.96 -3.36
N THR A 50 8.07 4.39 -4.49
CA THR A 50 6.63 4.27 -4.76
C THR A 50 6.22 2.86 -5.20
N THR A 51 7.18 2.06 -5.68
CA THR A 51 6.94 0.65 -5.99
C THR A 51 6.70 -0.13 -4.71
N ASN A 52 5.60 -0.86 -4.62
CA ASN A 52 5.30 -1.72 -3.47
C ASN A 52 6.41 -2.74 -3.25
N PHE A 53 6.74 -2.99 -1.98
CA PHE A 53 7.85 -3.84 -1.57
C PHE A 53 7.82 -5.24 -2.22
N GLU A 54 6.65 -5.89 -2.25
CA GLU A 54 6.48 -7.22 -2.83
C GLU A 54 6.67 -7.28 -4.35
N ARG A 55 6.59 -6.12 -5.03
CA ARG A 55 6.78 -6.01 -6.48
C ARG A 55 8.20 -5.65 -6.88
N ARG A 56 9.05 -5.36 -5.91
CA ARG A 56 10.47 -5.12 -6.11
C ARG A 56 11.18 -6.45 -6.23
N GLU A 57 12.18 -6.54 -7.11
CA GLU A 57 12.94 -7.78 -7.31
C GLU A 57 13.58 -8.26 -6.01
N LYS A 58 14.38 -7.40 -5.39
CA LYS A 58 15.06 -7.75 -4.13
C LYS A 58 14.14 -7.77 -2.92
N GLY A 59 13.06 -6.99 -2.94
CA GLY A 59 12.00 -7.07 -1.94
C GLY A 59 11.28 -8.42 -1.96
N SER A 60 10.91 -8.93 -3.16
CA SER A 60 10.31 -10.24 -3.34
C SER A 60 11.27 -11.37 -2.97
N GLU A 61 12.55 -11.27 -3.37
CA GLU A 61 13.61 -12.21 -2.98
C GLU A 61 13.72 -12.29 -1.45
N LEU A 62 13.83 -11.15 -0.76
CA LEU A 62 13.89 -11.11 0.69
C LEU A 62 12.69 -11.81 1.32
N LEU A 63 11.47 -11.51 0.85
CA LEU A 63 10.24 -12.14 1.38
C LEU A 63 10.24 -13.66 1.24
N SER A 64 10.87 -14.22 0.20
CA SER A 64 10.95 -15.67 -0.02
C SER A 64 11.98 -16.35 0.87
N LEU A 65 13.00 -15.63 1.32
CA LEU A 65 14.09 -16.14 2.18
C LEU A 65 13.70 -16.15 3.65
N LEU A 66 12.79 -15.26 4.08
CA LEU A 66 12.44 -15.06 5.48
C LEU A 66 11.85 -16.30 6.16
N LYS A 67 12.36 -16.58 7.33
CA LYS A 67 11.90 -17.64 8.23
C LYS A 67 11.51 -17.06 9.59
N LYS A 68 10.75 -17.81 10.34
CA LYS A 68 10.39 -17.46 11.73
C LYS A 68 11.64 -17.20 12.57
N GLY A 69 11.67 -16.06 13.24
CA GLY A 69 12.76 -15.64 14.10
C GLY A 69 13.86 -14.87 13.38
N ASP A 70 13.69 -14.57 12.06
CA ASP A 70 14.61 -13.72 11.33
C ASP A 70 14.35 -12.24 11.59
N HIS A 71 15.37 -11.41 11.37
CA HIS A 71 15.34 -9.97 11.55
C HIS A 71 15.63 -9.25 10.25
N ILE A 72 14.88 -8.16 10.01
CA ILE A 72 15.14 -7.20 8.93
C ILE A 72 15.51 -5.89 9.57
N ILE A 73 16.63 -5.30 9.18
CA ILE A 73 17.08 -3.96 9.64
C ILE A 73 17.15 -3.03 8.43
N CYS A 74 16.44 -1.93 8.51
CA CYS A 74 16.42 -0.88 7.50
C CYS A 74 16.74 0.48 8.14
N SER A 75 17.50 1.32 7.44
CA SER A 75 17.95 2.61 8.00
C SER A 75 16.81 3.58 8.25
N HIS A 76 15.84 3.68 7.31
CA HIS A 76 14.71 4.59 7.36
C HIS A 76 13.48 3.92 6.79
N LEU A 77 12.32 4.32 7.30
CA LEU A 77 11.03 3.80 6.88
C LEU A 77 10.77 4.01 5.38
N ASP A 78 11.13 5.17 4.83
CA ASP A 78 10.92 5.51 3.41
C ASP A 78 11.77 4.67 2.44
N ARG A 79 12.88 4.09 2.91
CA ARG A 79 13.67 3.11 2.13
C ARG A 79 12.91 1.81 1.98
N PHE A 80 12.18 1.41 3.03
CA PHE A 80 11.40 0.21 3.01
C PHE A 80 10.09 0.38 2.23
N SER A 81 9.27 1.39 2.58
CA SER A 81 8.04 1.71 1.85
C SER A 81 7.67 3.19 2.01
N ARG A 82 7.27 3.83 0.90
CA ARG A 82 6.63 5.16 0.91
C ARG A 82 5.10 5.07 0.98
N ASN A 83 4.54 3.88 0.86
CA ASN A 83 3.11 3.64 0.95
C ASN A 83 2.76 3.10 2.34
N THR A 84 2.08 3.90 3.14
CA THR A 84 1.71 3.57 4.53
C THR A 84 0.83 2.32 4.62
N LEU A 85 -0.12 2.13 3.69
CA LEU A 85 -0.98 0.95 3.67
C LEU A 85 -0.18 -0.33 3.35
N ASN A 86 0.73 -0.24 2.38
CA ASN A 86 1.61 -1.36 2.06
C ASN A 86 2.52 -1.71 3.24
N LEU A 87 3.10 -0.69 3.90
CA LEU A 87 3.91 -0.91 5.09
C LEU A 87 3.12 -1.60 6.21
N LEU A 88 1.91 -1.13 6.50
CA LEU A 88 1.05 -1.74 7.52
C LEU A 88 0.78 -3.21 7.23
N THR A 89 0.41 -3.53 5.99
CA THR A 89 0.17 -4.91 5.53
C THR A 89 1.41 -5.79 5.72
N LEU A 90 2.60 -5.27 5.38
CA LEU A 90 3.87 -5.98 5.55
C LEU A 90 4.20 -6.21 7.04
N VAL A 91 4.02 -5.19 7.89
CA VAL A 91 4.26 -5.32 9.33
C VAL A 91 3.32 -6.37 9.95
N GLU A 92 2.04 -6.38 9.57
CA GLU A 92 1.10 -7.43 10.01
C GLU A 92 1.51 -8.83 9.55
N LYS A 93 1.95 -8.95 8.28
CA LYS A 93 2.46 -10.19 7.72
C LYS A 93 3.68 -10.70 8.51
N PHE A 94 4.64 -9.82 8.78
CA PHE A 94 5.84 -10.17 9.55
C PHE A 94 5.51 -10.54 10.99
N LYS A 95 4.59 -9.85 11.65
CA LYS A 95 4.09 -10.24 12.98
C LYS A 95 3.54 -11.67 12.98
N LYS A 96 2.70 -12.01 12.00
CA LYS A 96 2.14 -13.38 11.85
C LYS A 96 3.23 -14.42 11.60
N GLN A 97 4.24 -14.09 10.82
CA GLN A 97 5.38 -14.94 10.51
C GLN A 97 6.43 -14.98 11.64
N LYS A 98 6.28 -14.14 12.68
CA LYS A 98 7.26 -13.97 13.76
C LYS A 98 8.65 -13.56 13.22
N VAL A 99 8.65 -12.61 12.26
CA VAL A 99 9.83 -11.93 11.74
C VAL A 99 9.90 -10.55 12.36
N SER A 100 11.08 -10.13 12.81
CA SER A 100 11.32 -8.84 13.43
C SER A 100 11.74 -7.79 12.41
N LEU A 101 11.00 -6.67 12.31
CA LEU A 101 11.34 -5.55 11.45
C LEU A 101 11.80 -4.36 12.30
N HIS A 102 13.00 -3.87 12.03
CA HIS A 102 13.63 -2.76 12.74
C HIS A 102 13.85 -1.57 11.81
N PHE A 103 13.54 -0.37 12.29
CA PHE A 103 13.89 0.89 11.65
C PHE A 103 14.83 1.69 12.53
N VAL A 104 16.01 2.04 11.99
CA VAL A 104 17.05 2.75 12.75
C VAL A 104 16.61 4.16 13.13
N ASP A 105 15.89 4.86 12.24
CA ASP A 105 15.35 6.19 12.48
C ASP A 105 14.29 6.24 13.59
N ILE A 106 13.56 5.14 13.79
CA ILE A 106 12.61 4.98 14.89
C ILE A 106 13.31 4.49 16.17
N GLY A 107 14.49 3.89 16.03
CA GLY A 107 15.26 3.30 17.12
C GLY A 107 14.63 2.03 17.72
N SER A 108 13.70 1.39 17.01
CA SER A 108 12.86 0.34 17.57
C SER A 108 12.50 -0.75 16.57
N GLU A 109 12.13 -1.92 17.11
CA GLU A 109 11.47 -3.01 16.39
C GLU A 109 9.96 -2.73 16.29
N VAL A 110 9.45 -2.60 15.05
CA VAL A 110 8.03 -2.26 14.84
C VAL A 110 7.09 -3.47 14.81
N THR A 111 7.62 -4.67 14.72
CA THR A 111 6.86 -5.94 14.75
C THR A 111 6.76 -6.55 16.15
N GLY A 112 7.60 -6.12 17.08
CA GLY A 112 7.71 -6.66 18.43
C GLY A 112 6.71 -6.10 19.43
N THR A 113 6.93 -6.46 20.69
CA THR A 113 6.19 -5.98 21.87
C THR A 113 6.82 -4.75 22.50
N ASP A 114 7.88 -4.22 21.91
CA ASP A 114 8.52 -3.00 22.35
C ASP A 114 7.51 -1.85 22.40
N ALA A 115 7.50 -1.09 23.49
CA ALA A 115 6.54 -0.03 23.73
C ALA A 115 6.50 1.00 22.59
N MET A 116 7.68 1.44 22.12
CA MET A 116 7.80 2.40 21.02
C MET A 116 7.29 1.83 19.69
N GLY A 117 7.69 0.61 19.33
CA GLY A 117 7.20 -0.08 18.12
C GLY A 117 5.70 -0.32 18.15
N SER A 118 5.13 -0.66 19.32
CA SER A 118 3.69 -0.82 19.50
C SER A 118 2.93 0.49 19.28
N VAL A 119 3.41 1.60 19.83
CA VAL A 119 2.83 2.94 19.63
C VAL A 119 2.91 3.34 18.18
N PHE A 120 4.08 3.18 17.56
CA PHE A 120 4.28 3.49 16.14
C PHE A 120 3.32 2.71 15.24
N PHE A 121 3.17 1.40 15.47
CA PHE A 121 2.23 0.58 14.72
C PHE A 121 0.78 1.03 14.87
N LYS A 122 0.36 1.39 16.09
CA LYS A 122 -0.99 1.94 16.32
C LYS A 122 -1.21 3.25 15.58
N LEU A 123 -0.23 4.15 15.57
CA LEU A 123 -0.29 5.39 14.81
C LEU A 123 -0.40 5.13 13.31
N LEU A 124 0.40 4.23 12.76
CA LEU A 124 0.30 3.82 11.35
C LEU A 124 -1.10 3.28 11.02
N SER A 125 -1.69 2.46 11.90
CA SER A 125 -3.03 1.90 11.70
C SER A 125 -4.10 3.01 11.65
N VAL A 126 -4.05 3.98 12.55
CA VAL A 126 -4.96 5.13 12.56
C VAL A 126 -4.82 5.95 11.28
N PHE A 127 -3.60 6.22 10.84
CA PHE A 127 -3.37 6.92 9.56
C PHE A 127 -3.90 6.13 8.36
N ALA A 128 -3.71 4.81 8.33
CA ALA A 128 -4.21 3.96 7.26
C ALA A 128 -5.75 3.99 7.18
N GLU A 129 -6.44 3.89 8.31
CA GLU A 129 -7.90 4.02 8.39
C GLU A 129 -8.39 5.40 7.92
N PHE A 130 -7.71 6.46 8.36
CA PHE A 130 -8.01 7.83 7.92
C PHE A 130 -7.89 7.99 6.39
N TYR A 131 -6.80 7.51 5.79
CA TYR A 131 -6.62 7.54 4.33
C TYR A 131 -7.67 6.72 3.59
N ALA A 132 -7.99 5.52 4.07
CA ALA A 132 -9.03 4.69 3.48
C ALA A 132 -10.39 5.40 3.50
N LYS A 133 -10.74 6.07 4.61
CA LYS A 133 -11.96 6.86 4.72
C LYS A 133 -11.97 8.05 3.76
N GLN A 134 -10.87 8.81 3.67
CA GLN A 134 -10.75 9.91 2.71
C GLN A 134 -10.93 9.47 1.25
N VAL A 135 -10.30 8.36 0.86
CA VAL A 135 -10.44 7.80 -0.50
C VAL A 135 -11.89 7.39 -0.76
N SER A 136 -12.54 6.75 0.22
CA SER A 136 -13.96 6.38 0.13
C SER A 136 -14.87 7.61 -0.05
N GLU A 137 -14.67 8.65 0.75
CA GLU A 137 -15.43 9.90 0.67
C GLU A 137 -15.24 10.61 -0.69
N LYS A 138 -14.01 10.73 -1.17
CA LYS A 138 -13.71 11.28 -2.50
C LYS A 138 -14.38 10.48 -3.62
N SER A 139 -14.33 9.15 -3.55
CA SER A 139 -14.98 8.27 -4.52
C SER A 139 -16.51 8.43 -4.51
N LYS A 140 -17.11 8.52 -3.32
CA LYS A 140 -18.56 8.77 -3.18
C LYS A 140 -18.95 10.13 -3.76
N ALA A 141 -18.20 11.19 -3.43
CA ALA A 141 -18.46 12.53 -3.96
C ALA A 141 -18.33 12.58 -5.50
N THR A 142 -17.30 11.93 -6.06
CA THR A 142 -17.13 11.82 -7.51
C THR A 142 -18.29 11.09 -8.17
N LYS A 143 -18.72 9.94 -7.60
CA LYS A 143 -19.89 9.20 -8.11
C LYS A 143 -21.16 10.02 -8.05
N GLN A 144 -21.40 10.74 -6.95
CA GLN A 144 -22.58 11.61 -6.81
C GLN A 144 -22.58 12.73 -7.85
N ARG A 145 -21.41 13.34 -8.12
CA ARG A 145 -21.27 14.33 -9.18
C ARG A 145 -21.59 13.75 -10.56
N MET A 146 -21.02 12.58 -10.88
CA MET A 146 -21.30 11.88 -12.14
C MET A 146 -22.77 11.57 -12.32
N ILE A 147 -23.48 11.13 -11.26
CA ILE A 147 -24.92 10.89 -11.27
C ILE A 147 -25.68 12.18 -11.58
N LYS A 148 -25.35 13.31 -10.93
CA LYS A 148 -25.98 14.62 -11.19
C LYS A 148 -25.75 15.11 -12.62
N GLU A 149 -24.61 14.77 -13.21
CA GLU A 149 -24.25 15.10 -14.59
C GLU A 149 -24.81 14.07 -15.60
N ASN A 150 -25.62 13.10 -15.20
CA ASN A 150 -26.08 11.97 -16.01
C ASN A 150 -24.95 11.16 -16.66
N LYS A 151 -23.79 11.11 -16.03
CA LYS A 151 -22.65 10.32 -16.47
C LYS A 151 -22.70 8.90 -15.93
N TYR A 152 -22.21 7.96 -16.72
CA TYR A 152 -22.06 6.59 -16.31
C TYR A 152 -20.99 6.46 -15.21
N THR A 153 -21.39 5.90 -14.07
CA THR A 153 -20.49 5.79 -12.88
C THR A 153 -19.62 4.54 -12.87
N GLY A 154 -19.59 3.79 -13.98
CA GLY A 154 -18.85 2.54 -14.09
C GLY A 154 -19.67 1.32 -13.62
N GLY A 155 -19.18 0.14 -13.97
CA GLY A 155 -19.81 -1.15 -13.72
C GLY A 155 -19.71 -2.05 -14.96
N PHE A 156 -20.29 -3.25 -14.91
CA PHE A 156 -20.26 -4.18 -16.06
C PHE A 156 -21.16 -3.71 -17.20
N ARG A 157 -22.33 -3.10 -16.89
CA ARG A 157 -23.31 -2.56 -17.87
C ARG A 157 -23.97 -1.32 -17.31
N PRO A 158 -24.45 -0.40 -18.18
CA PRO A 158 -25.34 0.67 -17.78
C PRO A 158 -26.69 0.11 -17.27
N LYS A 159 -27.49 0.96 -16.64
CA LYS A 159 -28.84 0.57 -16.21
C LYS A 159 -29.69 0.22 -17.44
N PHE A 160 -30.52 -0.82 -17.32
CA PHE A 160 -31.47 -1.22 -18.38
C PHE A 160 -32.33 -0.02 -18.82
N GLY A 161 -32.41 0.21 -20.11
CA GLY A 161 -33.06 1.36 -20.72
C GLY A 161 -32.09 2.46 -21.15
N TYR A 162 -30.78 2.32 -20.90
CA TYR A 162 -29.78 3.32 -21.25
C TYR A 162 -28.53 2.69 -21.83
N ASP A 163 -27.92 3.40 -22.80
CA ASP A 163 -26.58 3.16 -23.32
C ASP A 163 -25.62 4.25 -22.84
N VAL A 164 -24.34 4.10 -23.12
CA VAL A 164 -23.30 5.09 -22.79
C VAL A 164 -22.74 5.65 -24.09
N ASP A 165 -22.77 6.98 -24.24
CA ASP A 165 -22.16 7.64 -25.40
C ASP A 165 -20.63 7.72 -25.29
N ASP A 166 -19.97 8.18 -26.37
CA ASP A 166 -18.51 8.33 -26.43
C ASP A 166 -17.93 9.30 -25.38
N ASN A 167 -18.75 10.17 -24.81
CA ASN A 167 -18.39 11.13 -23.76
C ASN A 167 -18.70 10.61 -22.33
N GLY A 168 -19.22 9.38 -22.24
CA GLY A 168 -19.54 8.73 -20.96
C GLY A 168 -20.89 9.15 -20.35
N TYR A 169 -21.79 9.78 -21.12
CA TYR A 169 -23.14 10.11 -20.66
C TYR A 169 -24.12 8.97 -20.90
N LEU A 170 -25.10 8.86 -20.00
CA LEU A 170 -26.19 7.93 -20.15
C LEU A 170 -27.21 8.49 -21.17
N VAL A 171 -27.40 7.80 -22.29
CA VAL A 171 -28.39 8.11 -23.33
C VAL A 171 -29.47 7.05 -23.38
N PRO A 172 -30.76 7.39 -23.61
CA PRO A 172 -31.82 6.40 -23.67
C PRO A 172 -31.62 5.39 -24.81
N CYS A 173 -31.72 4.09 -24.51
CA CYS A 173 -31.74 3.03 -25.49
C CYS A 173 -33.20 2.79 -25.91
N GLU A 174 -33.62 3.23 -27.11
CA GLU A 174 -35.01 3.18 -27.62
C GLU A 174 -35.66 1.79 -27.48
N LYS A 175 -34.91 0.72 -27.81
CA LYS A 175 -35.39 -0.66 -27.71
C LYS A 175 -35.72 -1.06 -26.28
N GLU A 176 -34.84 -0.74 -25.33
CA GLU A 176 -35.05 -1.08 -23.93
C GLU A 176 -36.06 -0.17 -23.25
N GLN A 177 -36.11 1.11 -23.64
CA GLN A 177 -37.15 2.05 -23.17
C GLN A 177 -38.56 1.64 -23.57
N SER A 178 -38.76 1.08 -24.77
CA SER A 178 -40.07 0.56 -25.19
C SER A 178 -40.54 -0.62 -24.32
N ILE A 179 -39.61 -1.50 -23.92
CA ILE A 179 -39.89 -2.60 -22.99
C ILE A 179 -40.27 -2.06 -21.60
N ILE A 180 -39.55 -1.05 -21.09
CA ILE A 180 -39.90 -0.41 -19.80
C ILE A 180 -41.30 0.20 -19.83
N ARG A 181 -41.69 0.87 -20.93
CA ARG A 181 -43.01 1.44 -21.10
C ARG A 181 -44.08 0.34 -21.08
N LEU A 182 -43.86 -0.75 -21.79
CA LEU A 182 -44.77 -1.90 -21.79
C LEU A 182 -44.92 -2.52 -20.39
N MET A 183 -43.83 -2.70 -19.68
CA MET A 183 -43.83 -3.21 -18.30
C MET A 183 -44.63 -2.30 -17.36
N LYS A 184 -44.49 -0.98 -17.47
CA LYS A 184 -45.27 -0.02 -16.67
C LYS A 184 -46.78 -0.15 -16.93
N ILE A 185 -47.18 -0.21 -18.21
CA ILE A 185 -48.58 -0.39 -18.58
C ILE A 185 -49.17 -1.67 -17.97
N LEU A 186 -48.42 -2.78 -18.03
CA LEU A 186 -48.85 -4.05 -17.45
C LEU A 186 -48.97 -4.01 -15.92
N THR A 187 -48.05 -3.26 -15.25
CA THR A 187 -48.08 -3.14 -13.77
C THR A 187 -49.20 -2.24 -13.27
N ASP A 188 -49.67 -1.27 -14.08
CA ASP A 188 -50.78 -0.38 -13.75
C ASP A 188 -52.15 -1.03 -13.99
N TYR A 189 -52.22 -2.18 -14.70
CA TYR A 189 -53.42 -2.96 -14.95
C TYR A 189 -53.68 -4.11 -13.96
N PHE A 190 -52.72 -4.37 -13.04
CA PHE A 190 -52.83 -5.37 -11.98
C PHE A 190 -52.65 -4.74 -10.60
#